data_64dbce1d74376ac96a795f1e694ea5b4
#
_entry.id   64dbce1d74376ac96a795f1e694ea5b4
#
_cell.length_a   1.000
_cell.length_b   1.000
_cell.length_c   1.000
_cell.angle_alpha   90.00
_cell.angle_beta   90.00
_cell.angle_gamma   90.00
#
_symmetry.space_group_name_H-M   'P 1'
#
loop_
_entity.id
_entity.type
_entity.pdbx_description
1 polymer ?
#
loop_
_entity_poly.entity_id
_entity_poly.type
_entity_poly.pdbx_seq_one_letter_code
_entity_poly.pdbx_strand_id
1 'polypeptide(L)'
;MYIIFTDLDNTLLDKEYSYREAKEVLRELKEVKIPIIFCSAKTRREQEKIREEMGIYHPFIVEDGSAIYIPRGYFKETKGQPINDYEVIILGTKLENIIKEIQNLQKKGYKIIGYQDMTPEEIAQVTGLSIHEAKLAKDREFSETIIEYDNRGLEKLKRKFNVEIGGRFIHVFGKGADKGKAIKILTRFYKEEHEKIKTIGLGDSYTDKPLLKAVDTPILVKGYNGKWAELDVKNLYHAKGAGPKGWAEAIKKFVLKGGIK
;
A
#
# COMPACT_ATOMS: atom_id res chain seq x y z
N MET A 1 -17.83 -5.23 13.96
CA MET A 1 -17.60 -4.44 12.74
C MET A 1 -16.48 -5.07 11.90
N TYR A 2 -16.61 -5.08 10.57
CA TYR A 2 -15.50 -5.46 9.67
C TYR A 2 -14.65 -4.24 9.35
N ILE A 3 -13.35 -4.47 9.10
CA ILE A 3 -12.40 -3.48 8.57
C ILE A 3 -11.61 -4.15 7.46
N ILE A 4 -11.57 -3.53 6.28
CA ILE A 4 -10.89 -4.07 5.11
C ILE A 4 -9.58 -3.32 4.89
N PHE A 5 -8.45 -4.03 4.93
CA PHE A 5 -7.15 -3.54 4.50
C PHE A 5 -6.84 -4.12 3.13
N THR A 6 -6.55 -3.29 2.16
CA THR A 6 -6.32 -3.76 0.80
C THR A 6 -5.08 -3.13 0.18
N ASP A 7 -4.28 -3.96 -0.47
CA ASP A 7 -3.35 -3.45 -1.47
C ASP A 7 -4.13 -2.93 -2.68
N LEU A 8 -3.46 -2.17 -3.54
CA LEU A 8 -4.06 -1.52 -4.70
C LEU A 8 -3.69 -2.23 -6.02
N ASP A 9 -2.42 -2.19 -6.41
CA ASP A 9 -1.98 -2.67 -7.73
C ASP A 9 -2.15 -4.19 -7.88
N ASN A 10 -2.84 -4.64 -8.92
CA ASN A 10 -3.22 -6.03 -9.17
C ASN A 10 -4.08 -6.69 -8.07
N THR A 11 -4.54 -5.92 -7.08
CA THR A 11 -5.44 -6.34 -6.01
C THR A 11 -6.80 -5.68 -6.14
N LEU A 12 -6.95 -4.41 -5.80
CA LEU A 12 -8.18 -3.62 -5.99
C LEU A 12 -8.21 -2.94 -7.37
N LEU A 13 -7.06 -2.68 -7.95
CA LEU A 13 -6.87 -2.11 -9.28
C LEU A 13 -6.33 -3.19 -10.23
N ASP A 14 -6.78 -3.16 -11.49
CA ASP A 14 -6.22 -4.00 -12.56
C ASP A 14 -4.93 -3.37 -13.13
N LYS A 15 -4.43 -3.95 -14.24
CA LYS A 15 -3.22 -3.48 -14.91
C LYS A 15 -3.35 -2.10 -15.55
N GLU A 16 -4.56 -1.69 -15.86
CA GLU A 16 -4.92 -0.38 -16.38
C GLU A 16 -5.37 0.60 -15.28
N TYR A 17 -5.09 0.26 -14.00
CA TYR A 17 -5.49 1.02 -12.80
C TYR A 17 -7.01 1.19 -12.64
N SER A 18 -7.82 0.33 -13.28
CA SER A 18 -9.26 0.32 -13.17
C SER A 18 -9.74 -0.58 -12.02
N TYR A 19 -10.78 -0.15 -11.31
CA TYR A 19 -11.49 -0.94 -10.29
C TYR A 19 -12.90 -1.34 -10.75
N ARG A 20 -13.15 -1.35 -12.05
CA ARG A 20 -14.48 -1.56 -12.64
C ARG A 20 -15.19 -2.81 -12.10
N GLU A 21 -14.48 -3.93 -11.99
CA GLU A 21 -15.05 -5.20 -11.52
C GLU A 21 -15.36 -5.22 -10.02
N ALA A 22 -14.77 -4.30 -9.23
CA ALA A 22 -15.04 -4.14 -7.80
C ALA A 22 -16.10 -3.05 -7.49
N LYS A 23 -16.48 -2.24 -8.48
CA LYS A 23 -17.28 -1.02 -8.29
C LYS A 23 -18.60 -1.24 -7.55
N GLU A 24 -19.33 -2.30 -7.89
CA GLU A 24 -20.60 -2.64 -7.22
C GLU A 24 -20.39 -2.99 -5.75
N VAL A 25 -19.39 -3.84 -5.47
CA VAL A 25 -19.05 -4.25 -4.09
C VAL A 25 -18.57 -3.07 -3.25
N LEU A 26 -17.79 -2.16 -3.83
CA LEU A 26 -17.38 -0.92 -3.16
C LEU A 26 -18.60 -0.06 -2.78
N ARG A 27 -19.61 0.02 -3.65
CA ARG A 27 -20.87 0.72 -3.36
C ARG A 27 -21.59 0.07 -2.18
N GLU A 28 -21.80 -1.24 -2.22
CA GLU A 28 -22.44 -2.00 -1.13
C GLU A 28 -21.71 -1.81 0.21
N LEU A 29 -20.37 -1.85 0.22
CA LEU A 29 -19.57 -1.61 1.44
C LEU A 29 -19.76 -0.21 2.01
N LYS A 30 -19.88 0.81 1.15
CA LYS A 30 -20.15 2.19 1.58
C LYS A 30 -21.55 2.33 2.19
N GLU A 31 -22.56 1.70 1.59
CA GLU A 31 -23.94 1.70 2.12
C GLU A 31 -24.00 1.11 3.55
N VAL A 32 -23.23 0.05 3.80
CA VAL A 32 -23.16 -0.58 5.14
C VAL A 32 -22.02 -0.02 6.02
N LYS A 33 -21.39 1.07 5.59
CA LYS A 33 -20.36 1.82 6.32
C LYS A 33 -19.16 0.98 6.81
N ILE A 34 -18.71 0.02 6.00
CA ILE A 34 -17.53 -0.78 6.31
C ILE A 34 -16.28 -0.03 5.86
N PRO A 35 -15.32 0.24 6.76
CA PRO A 35 -14.08 0.93 6.42
C PRO A 35 -13.22 0.14 5.43
N ILE A 36 -12.76 0.83 4.40
CA ILE A 36 -11.80 0.33 3.41
C ILE A 36 -10.53 1.15 3.53
N ILE A 37 -9.42 0.50 3.91
CA ILE A 37 -8.15 1.13 4.19
C ILE A 37 -7.13 0.67 3.15
N PHE A 38 -6.65 1.60 2.35
CA PHE A 38 -5.58 1.32 1.40
C PHE A 38 -4.26 1.11 2.13
N CYS A 39 -3.49 0.12 1.71
CA CYS A 39 -2.18 -0.22 2.26
C CYS A 39 -1.24 -0.62 1.11
N SER A 40 -0.58 0.37 0.51
CA SER A 40 0.11 0.21 -0.77
C SER A 40 1.50 0.86 -0.78
N ALA A 41 2.32 0.48 -1.76
CA ALA A 41 3.58 1.15 -2.10
C ALA A 41 3.39 2.53 -2.74
N LYS A 42 2.15 2.88 -3.13
CA LYS A 42 1.81 4.18 -3.71
C LYS A 42 2.03 5.32 -2.73
N THR A 43 2.34 6.49 -3.30
CA THR A 43 2.48 7.74 -2.55
C THR A 43 1.15 8.20 -1.95
N ARG A 44 1.21 9.16 -1.02
CA ARG A 44 0.03 9.83 -0.49
C ARG A 44 -0.81 10.44 -1.62
N ARG A 45 -0.19 11.15 -2.54
CA ARG A 45 -0.87 11.85 -3.64
C ARG A 45 -1.57 10.90 -4.60
N GLU A 46 -0.94 9.79 -4.96
CA GLU A 46 -1.60 8.74 -5.75
C GLU A 46 -2.82 8.18 -5.03
N GLN A 47 -2.67 7.86 -3.73
CA GLN A 47 -3.78 7.29 -2.96
C GLN A 47 -4.89 8.31 -2.72
N GLU A 48 -4.60 9.59 -2.48
CA GLU A 48 -5.60 10.65 -2.36
C GLU A 48 -6.48 10.73 -3.61
N LYS A 49 -5.88 10.75 -4.81
CA LYS A 49 -6.61 10.74 -6.10
C LYS A 49 -7.54 9.52 -6.20
N ILE A 50 -7.02 8.32 -5.96
CA ILE A 50 -7.79 7.07 -6.06
C ILE A 50 -8.93 7.06 -5.02
N ARG A 51 -8.68 7.51 -3.79
CA ARG A 51 -9.67 7.59 -2.72
C ARG A 51 -10.79 8.56 -3.06
N GLU A 52 -10.46 9.72 -3.63
CA GLU A 52 -11.43 10.70 -4.10
C GLU A 52 -12.32 10.12 -5.20
N GLU A 53 -11.75 9.50 -6.23
CA GLU A 53 -12.47 8.84 -7.32
C GLU A 53 -13.40 7.72 -6.84
N MET A 54 -12.98 6.98 -5.81
CA MET A 54 -13.79 5.92 -5.20
C MET A 54 -14.75 6.42 -4.12
N GLY A 55 -14.65 7.69 -3.67
CA GLY A 55 -15.42 8.24 -2.54
C GLY A 55 -15.10 7.51 -1.23
N ILE A 56 -13.82 7.25 -0.95
CA ILE A 56 -13.31 6.59 0.25
C ILE A 56 -12.54 7.60 1.08
N TYR A 57 -12.97 7.84 2.33
CA TYR A 57 -12.41 8.86 3.22
C TYR A 57 -11.82 8.29 4.53
N HIS A 58 -11.58 6.99 4.57
CA HIS A 58 -10.98 6.30 5.71
C HIS A 58 -9.47 6.55 5.80
N PRO A 59 -8.80 6.25 6.93
CA PRO A 59 -7.34 6.26 7.02
C PRO A 59 -6.70 5.42 5.90
N PHE A 60 -5.43 5.69 5.59
CA PHE A 60 -4.69 4.93 4.58
C PHE A 60 -3.21 4.84 4.93
N ILE A 61 -2.56 3.80 4.40
CA ILE A 61 -1.17 3.46 4.66
C ILE A 61 -0.40 3.59 3.36
N VAL A 62 0.67 4.39 3.39
CA VAL A 62 1.45 4.74 2.20
C VAL A 62 2.84 4.14 2.22
N GLU A 63 3.41 4.04 1.00
CA GLU A 63 4.84 3.76 0.79
C GLU A 63 5.34 2.57 1.62
N ASP A 64 4.68 1.40 1.38
CA ASP A 64 5.03 0.11 2.01
C ASP A 64 4.94 0.09 3.54
N GLY A 65 4.00 0.86 4.10
CA GLY A 65 3.82 0.95 5.55
C GLY A 65 4.72 1.99 6.21
N SER A 66 5.28 2.91 5.43
CA SER A 66 6.17 3.96 5.94
C SER A 66 5.44 5.01 6.75
N ALA A 67 4.17 5.30 6.41
CA ALA A 67 3.35 6.21 7.19
C ALA A 67 1.85 5.84 7.13
N ILE A 68 1.13 6.24 8.17
CA ILE A 68 -0.32 6.12 8.29
C ILE A 68 -0.88 7.54 8.26
N TYR A 69 -1.78 7.81 7.31
CA TYR A 69 -2.53 9.06 7.20
C TYR A 69 -3.94 8.87 7.75
N ILE A 70 -4.28 9.58 8.79
CA ILE A 70 -5.57 9.54 9.47
C ILE A 70 -6.26 10.89 9.26
N PRO A 71 -7.42 10.97 8.60
CA PRO A 71 -8.15 12.23 8.49
C PRO A 71 -8.41 12.84 9.87
N ARG A 72 -8.25 14.15 10.04
CA ARG A 72 -8.43 14.80 11.33
C ARG A 72 -9.83 14.54 11.88
N GLY A 73 -9.90 14.19 13.15
CA GLY A 73 -11.17 13.88 13.83
C GLY A 73 -11.78 12.53 13.43
N TYR A 74 -11.07 11.69 12.71
CA TYR A 74 -11.55 10.35 12.36
C TYR A 74 -11.66 9.42 13.58
N PHE A 75 -10.69 9.49 14.49
CA PHE A 75 -10.73 8.85 15.82
C PHE A 75 -10.77 9.94 16.90
N LYS A 76 -11.30 9.60 18.08
CA LYS A 76 -11.35 10.52 19.23
C LYS A 76 -9.96 10.98 19.67
N GLU A 77 -9.02 10.05 19.70
CA GLU A 77 -7.63 10.30 20.06
C GLU A 77 -6.70 9.62 19.06
N THR A 78 -5.68 10.34 18.62
CA THR A 78 -4.60 9.79 17.82
C THR A 78 -3.26 10.31 18.36
N LYS A 79 -2.16 9.61 18.05
CA LYS A 79 -0.80 10.01 18.43
C LYS A 79 -0.01 10.49 17.20
N GLY A 80 -0.71 10.92 16.16
CA GLY A 80 -0.10 11.40 14.92
C GLY A 80 0.40 12.83 15.02
N GLN A 81 1.32 13.19 14.12
CA GLN A 81 1.71 14.58 13.91
C GLN A 81 0.70 15.25 12.98
N PRO A 82 0.22 16.48 13.31
CA PRO A 82 -0.70 17.18 12.42
C PRO A 82 0.03 17.65 11.15
N ILE A 83 -0.38 17.14 10.01
CA ILE A 83 0.15 17.52 8.69
C ILE A 83 -1.06 17.74 7.76
N ASN A 84 -1.28 18.97 7.33
CA ASN A 84 -2.46 19.39 6.53
C ASN A 84 -3.78 18.89 7.19
N ASP A 85 -4.61 18.15 6.45
CA ASP A 85 -5.90 17.62 6.91
C ASP A 85 -5.79 16.25 7.60
N TYR A 86 -4.58 15.82 7.93
CA TYR A 86 -4.30 14.52 8.52
C TYR A 86 -3.56 14.61 9.85
N GLU A 87 -3.69 13.57 10.62
CA GLU A 87 -2.77 13.16 11.67
C GLU A 87 -1.93 12.01 11.14
N VAL A 88 -0.61 12.19 11.10
CA VAL A 88 0.31 11.28 10.42
C VAL A 88 1.18 10.56 11.43
N ILE A 89 1.19 9.22 11.37
CA ILE A 89 2.08 8.37 12.16
C ILE A 89 3.17 7.85 11.23
N ILE A 90 4.38 8.34 11.41
CA ILE A 90 5.55 7.95 10.61
C ILE A 90 6.22 6.74 11.25
N LEU A 91 6.36 5.65 10.50
CA LEU A 91 7.01 4.40 10.91
C LEU A 91 8.37 4.20 10.23
N GLY A 92 8.51 4.71 9.04
CA GLY A 92 9.72 4.64 8.23
C GLY A 92 10.71 5.77 8.52
N THR A 93 11.30 6.29 7.49
CA THR A 93 12.20 7.46 7.50
C THR A 93 11.76 8.45 6.43
N LYS A 94 12.12 9.72 6.58
CA LYS A 94 11.86 10.73 5.56
C LYS A 94 12.70 10.44 4.31
N LEU A 95 12.15 10.75 3.13
CA LEU A 95 12.80 10.57 1.84
C LEU A 95 14.19 11.21 1.78
N GLU A 96 14.37 12.41 2.39
CA GLU A 96 15.65 13.12 2.36
C GLU A 96 16.80 12.27 2.93
N ASN A 97 16.55 11.42 3.92
CA ASN A 97 17.57 10.54 4.49
C ASN A 97 17.98 9.43 3.50
N ILE A 98 17.03 8.92 2.72
CA ILE A 98 17.28 7.92 1.68
C ILE A 98 18.08 8.56 0.55
N ILE A 99 17.65 9.72 0.06
CA ILE A 99 18.31 10.45 -1.02
C ILE A 99 19.73 10.84 -0.64
N LYS A 100 19.96 11.31 0.59
CA LYS A 100 21.30 11.62 1.10
C LYS A 100 22.24 10.40 1.02
N GLU A 101 21.76 9.21 1.36
CA GLU A 101 22.58 8.00 1.26
C GLU A 101 22.80 7.58 -0.20
N ILE A 102 21.79 7.66 -1.05
CA ILE A 102 21.92 7.39 -2.50
C ILE A 102 23.00 8.31 -3.09
N GLN A 103 22.92 9.62 -2.85
CA GLN A 103 23.91 10.59 -3.32
C GLN A 103 25.33 10.30 -2.79
N ASN A 104 25.45 9.86 -1.53
CA ASN A 104 26.75 9.45 -0.98
C ASN A 104 27.34 8.22 -1.71
N LEU A 105 26.48 7.29 -2.11
CA LEU A 105 26.90 6.11 -2.88
C LEU A 105 27.23 6.49 -4.32
N GLN A 106 26.43 7.35 -4.97
CA GLN A 106 26.70 7.89 -6.31
C GLN A 106 28.06 8.59 -6.36
N LYS A 107 28.39 9.44 -5.38
CA LYS A 107 29.71 10.09 -5.25
C LYS A 107 30.88 9.11 -5.10
N LYS A 108 30.63 7.89 -4.62
CA LYS A 108 31.61 6.79 -4.52
C LYS A 108 31.66 5.91 -5.77
N GLY A 109 30.96 6.29 -6.84
CA GLY A 109 30.97 5.60 -8.11
C GLY A 109 29.97 4.43 -8.23
N TYR A 110 29.03 4.26 -7.27
CA TYR A 110 27.96 3.26 -7.40
C TYR A 110 26.86 3.79 -8.32
N LYS A 111 26.37 2.95 -9.22
CA LYS A 111 25.23 3.29 -10.07
C LYS A 111 23.94 3.00 -9.31
N ILE A 112 23.19 4.05 -8.98
CA ILE A 112 21.85 4.00 -8.38
C ILE A 112 21.07 5.17 -8.95
N ILE A 113 20.00 4.91 -9.69
CA ILE A 113 19.13 5.93 -10.29
C ILE A 113 17.71 5.65 -9.84
N GLY A 114 17.09 6.63 -9.19
CA GLY A 114 15.72 6.56 -8.72
C GLY A 114 14.83 7.65 -9.32
N TYR A 115 13.56 7.67 -8.92
CA TYR A 115 12.59 8.65 -9.39
C TYR A 115 13.02 10.09 -9.08
N GLN A 116 13.77 10.34 -7.99
CA GLN A 116 14.22 11.68 -7.67
C GLN A 116 15.29 12.19 -8.65
N ASP A 117 16.04 11.30 -9.29
CA ASP A 117 17.03 11.64 -10.33
C ASP A 117 16.39 11.90 -11.71
N MET A 118 15.09 11.63 -11.89
CA MET A 118 14.38 11.63 -13.19
C MET A 118 13.34 12.74 -13.26
N THR A 119 13.03 13.20 -14.47
CA THR A 119 11.85 14.04 -14.73
C THR A 119 10.56 13.20 -14.77
N PRO A 120 9.37 13.80 -14.59
CA PRO A 120 8.11 13.08 -14.77
C PRO A 120 7.94 12.45 -16.14
N GLU A 121 8.47 13.07 -17.19
CA GLU A 121 8.45 12.57 -18.56
C GLU A 121 9.27 11.29 -18.71
N GLU A 122 10.47 11.25 -18.11
CA GLU A 122 11.33 10.05 -18.08
C GLU A 122 10.67 8.93 -17.27
N ILE A 123 10.05 9.24 -16.12
CA ILE A 123 9.29 8.27 -15.33
C ILE A 123 8.12 7.72 -16.16
N ALA A 124 7.36 8.58 -16.84
CA ALA A 124 6.26 8.16 -17.69
C ALA A 124 6.72 7.19 -18.79
N GLN A 125 7.88 7.48 -19.42
CA GLN A 125 8.45 6.64 -20.47
C GLN A 125 8.82 5.23 -19.96
N VAL A 126 9.42 5.10 -18.79
CA VAL A 126 9.86 3.79 -18.27
C VAL A 126 8.73 3.01 -17.58
N THR A 127 7.69 3.70 -17.11
CA THR A 127 6.58 3.07 -16.38
C THR A 127 5.36 2.77 -17.24
N GLY A 128 5.11 3.60 -18.26
CA GLY A 128 3.88 3.63 -19.04
C GLY A 128 2.77 4.49 -18.41
N LEU A 129 3.05 5.20 -17.31
CA LEU A 129 2.13 6.15 -16.69
C LEU A 129 1.95 7.39 -17.59
N SER A 130 0.82 8.09 -17.43
CA SER A 130 0.72 9.46 -17.91
C SER A 130 1.70 10.37 -17.16
N ILE A 131 2.09 11.51 -17.77
CA ILE A 131 2.97 12.48 -17.10
C ILE A 131 2.36 12.95 -15.77
N HIS A 132 1.04 13.11 -15.70
CA HIS A 132 0.35 13.48 -14.47
C HIS A 132 0.51 12.41 -13.39
N GLU A 133 0.29 11.15 -13.70
CA GLU A 133 0.48 10.03 -12.75
C GLU A 133 1.95 9.87 -12.35
N ALA A 134 2.89 10.07 -13.28
CA ALA A 134 4.31 10.06 -12.98
C ALA A 134 4.70 11.17 -11.98
N LYS A 135 4.10 12.36 -12.07
CA LYS A 135 4.26 13.43 -11.06
C LYS A 135 3.78 12.97 -9.69
N LEU A 136 2.61 12.32 -9.61
CA LEU A 136 2.08 11.80 -8.33
C LEU A 136 2.97 10.69 -7.77
N ALA A 137 3.44 9.78 -8.62
CA ALA A 137 4.33 8.67 -8.22
C ALA A 137 5.72 9.15 -7.77
N LYS A 138 6.21 10.26 -8.31
CA LYS A 138 7.46 10.91 -7.91
C LYS A 138 7.33 11.67 -6.58
N ASP A 139 6.13 12.11 -6.20
CA ASP A 139 5.88 12.90 -4.98
C ASP A 139 5.90 12.01 -3.72
N ARG A 140 7.03 11.34 -3.52
CA ARG A 140 7.29 10.43 -2.39
C ARG A 140 7.73 11.20 -1.16
N GLU A 141 7.36 10.72 0.00
CA GLU A 141 7.68 11.36 1.29
C GLU A 141 8.57 10.46 2.17
N PHE A 142 8.52 9.14 1.99
CA PHE A 142 9.15 8.18 2.91
C PHE A 142 9.90 7.03 2.23
N SER A 143 9.93 6.99 0.91
CA SER A 143 10.57 5.93 0.15
C SER A 143 11.13 6.44 -1.17
N GLU A 144 11.98 5.65 -1.82
CA GLU A 144 12.47 5.91 -3.17
C GLU A 144 12.23 4.68 -4.05
N THR A 145 11.92 4.92 -5.33
CA THR A 145 11.79 3.88 -6.34
C THR A 145 13.03 3.88 -7.23
N ILE A 146 13.80 2.80 -7.20
CA ILE A 146 15.05 2.66 -7.96
C ILE A 146 14.75 1.96 -9.29
N ILE A 147 15.21 2.56 -10.38
CA ILE A 147 15.06 2.10 -11.77
C ILE A 147 16.31 1.41 -12.27
N GLU A 148 17.47 1.98 -11.98
CA GLU A 148 18.76 1.42 -12.36
C GLU A 148 19.70 1.33 -11.15
N TYR A 149 20.46 0.24 -11.08
CA TYR A 149 21.42 0.03 -9.99
C TYR A 149 22.53 -0.95 -10.37
N ASP A 150 23.66 -0.85 -9.69
CA ASP A 150 24.60 -1.96 -9.56
C ASP A 150 24.35 -2.74 -8.26
N ASN A 151 24.65 -4.04 -8.29
CA ASN A 151 24.40 -4.93 -7.14
C ASN A 151 25.16 -4.50 -5.88
N ARG A 152 26.38 -3.95 -6.02
CA ARG A 152 27.18 -3.51 -4.86
C ARG A 152 26.57 -2.29 -4.20
N GLY A 153 26.06 -1.33 -4.98
CA GLY A 153 25.34 -0.16 -4.48
C GLY A 153 24.08 -0.57 -3.74
N LEU A 154 23.30 -1.52 -4.31
CA LEU A 154 22.08 -2.02 -3.70
C LEU A 154 22.37 -2.73 -2.36
N GLU A 155 23.40 -3.55 -2.26
CA GLU A 155 23.81 -4.19 -1.00
C GLU A 155 24.26 -3.18 0.07
N LYS A 156 24.77 -2.01 -0.32
CA LYS A 156 25.07 -0.93 0.63
C LYS A 156 23.79 -0.30 1.16
N LEU A 157 22.77 -0.06 0.30
CA LEU A 157 21.47 0.45 0.72
C LEU A 157 20.77 -0.50 1.69
N LYS A 158 20.78 -1.81 1.44
CA LYS A 158 20.20 -2.85 2.31
C LYS A 158 20.70 -2.82 3.75
N ARG A 159 21.92 -2.34 3.98
CA ARG A 159 22.46 -2.22 5.34
C ARG A 159 21.70 -1.18 6.19
N LYS A 160 21.19 -0.12 5.56
CA LYS A 160 20.55 1.02 6.23
C LYS A 160 19.04 1.03 6.08
N PHE A 161 18.52 0.52 4.97
CA PHE A 161 17.12 0.59 4.59
C PHE A 161 16.54 -0.79 4.28
N ASN A 162 15.24 -0.89 4.25
CA ASN A 162 14.54 -1.97 3.57
C ASN A 162 14.68 -1.76 2.07
N VAL A 163 14.92 -2.83 1.34
CA VAL A 163 15.06 -2.84 -0.12
C VAL A 163 14.27 -4.03 -0.62
N GLU A 164 13.16 -3.78 -1.26
CA GLU A 164 12.22 -4.80 -1.73
C GLU A 164 12.00 -4.69 -3.24
N ILE A 165 11.83 -5.83 -3.91
CA ILE A 165 11.44 -5.87 -5.31
C ILE A 165 9.92 -5.77 -5.36
N GLY A 166 9.41 -4.63 -5.79
CA GLY A 166 7.99 -4.35 -5.98
C GLY A 166 7.63 -4.42 -7.47
N GLY A 167 7.13 -5.56 -7.92
CA GLY A 167 6.77 -5.72 -9.33
C GLY A 167 7.96 -5.55 -10.27
N ARG A 168 8.05 -4.37 -10.93
CA ARG A 168 9.10 -4.07 -11.94
C ARG A 168 10.33 -3.36 -11.38
N PHE A 169 10.19 -2.69 -10.22
CA PHE A 169 11.19 -1.78 -9.67
C PHE A 169 11.57 -2.14 -8.25
N ILE A 170 12.60 -1.51 -7.74
CA ILE A 170 13.05 -1.69 -6.36
C ILE A 170 12.56 -0.52 -5.52
N HIS A 171 11.94 -0.84 -4.39
CA HIS A 171 11.51 0.13 -3.39
C HIS A 171 12.53 0.17 -2.25
N VAL A 172 12.95 1.37 -1.88
CA VAL A 172 13.86 1.64 -0.75
C VAL A 172 13.13 2.48 0.28
N PHE A 173 12.99 1.99 1.50
CA PHE A 173 12.25 2.64 2.57
C PHE A 173 12.85 2.36 3.95
N GLY A 174 12.42 3.08 4.97
CA GLY A 174 13.00 2.98 6.31
C GLY A 174 12.77 1.62 6.97
N LYS A 175 13.75 1.09 7.71
CA LYS A 175 13.66 -0.22 8.41
C LYS A 175 12.53 -0.32 9.44
N GLY A 176 11.99 0.81 9.90
CA GLY A 176 10.82 0.84 10.78
C GLY A 176 9.49 0.64 10.06
N ALA A 177 9.46 0.81 8.73
CA ALA A 177 8.28 0.67 7.90
C ALA A 177 7.93 -0.81 7.68
N ASP A 178 6.63 -1.12 7.79
CA ASP A 178 6.09 -2.45 7.58
C ASP A 178 4.55 -2.35 7.48
N LYS A 179 3.96 -2.87 6.39
CA LYS A 179 2.50 -2.86 6.15
C LYS A 179 1.73 -3.48 7.34
N GLY A 180 2.22 -4.60 7.87
CA GLY A 180 1.57 -5.30 8.99
C GLY A 180 1.65 -4.52 10.30
N LYS A 181 2.77 -3.83 10.57
CA LYS A 181 2.92 -2.96 11.74
C LYS A 181 1.95 -1.78 11.66
N ALA A 182 1.83 -1.15 10.50
CA ALA A 182 0.90 -0.05 10.28
C ALA A 182 -0.56 -0.50 10.48
N ILE A 183 -0.94 -1.66 9.95
CA ILE A 183 -2.25 -2.27 10.15
C ILE A 183 -2.55 -2.52 11.63
N LYS A 184 -1.61 -3.09 12.38
CA LYS A 184 -1.78 -3.34 13.82
C LYS A 184 -2.00 -2.05 14.61
N ILE A 185 -1.34 -0.95 14.23
CA ILE A 185 -1.54 0.36 14.86
C ILE A 185 -2.96 0.87 14.58
N LEU A 186 -3.39 0.90 13.31
CA LEU A 186 -4.76 1.32 12.97
C LEU A 186 -5.83 0.43 13.63
N THR A 187 -5.60 -0.88 13.64
CA THR A 187 -6.49 -1.84 14.29
C THR A 187 -6.70 -1.53 15.77
N ARG A 188 -5.69 -1.00 16.48
CA ARG A 188 -5.83 -0.58 17.89
C ARG A 188 -6.76 0.61 18.04
N PHE A 189 -6.63 1.65 17.20
CA PHE A 189 -7.55 2.80 17.23
C PHE A 189 -9.00 2.37 17.01
N TYR A 190 -9.25 1.47 16.06
CA TYR A 190 -10.59 0.92 15.87
C TYR A 190 -11.09 0.10 17.07
N LYS A 191 -10.21 -0.66 17.75
CA LYS A 191 -10.56 -1.41 18.97
C LYS A 191 -10.88 -0.52 20.16
N GLU A 192 -10.31 0.66 20.24
CA GLU A 192 -10.61 1.65 21.29
C GLU A 192 -12.02 2.23 21.13
N GLU A 193 -12.58 2.24 19.93
CA GLU A 193 -13.92 2.78 19.64
C GLU A 193 -15.00 1.71 19.43
N HIS A 194 -14.61 0.43 19.22
CA HIS A 194 -15.54 -0.64 18.89
C HIS A 194 -15.20 -1.93 19.66
N GLU A 195 -16.17 -2.47 20.39
CA GLU A 195 -15.97 -3.68 21.21
C GLU A 195 -15.51 -4.91 20.41
N LYS A 196 -16.06 -5.10 19.21
CA LYS A 196 -15.78 -6.27 18.38
C LYS A 196 -15.46 -5.85 16.96
N ILE A 197 -14.24 -6.10 16.53
CA ILE A 197 -13.82 -5.90 15.15
C ILE A 197 -13.30 -7.20 14.54
N LYS A 198 -13.41 -7.33 13.24
CA LYS A 198 -12.80 -8.38 12.43
C LYS A 198 -12.10 -7.75 11.25
N THR A 199 -10.82 -8.03 11.11
CA THR A 199 -9.98 -7.46 10.05
C THR A 199 -9.85 -8.43 8.88
N ILE A 200 -9.94 -7.89 7.67
CA ILE A 200 -9.76 -8.62 6.41
C ILE A 200 -8.64 -7.94 5.66
N GLY A 201 -7.69 -8.71 5.16
CA GLY A 201 -6.57 -8.20 4.38
C GLY A 201 -6.54 -8.83 3.00
N LEU A 202 -6.36 -8.02 1.96
CA LEU A 202 -6.24 -8.48 0.59
C LEU A 202 -4.95 -7.97 -0.03
N GLY A 203 -4.24 -8.86 -0.73
CA GLY A 203 -3.01 -8.57 -1.48
C GLY A 203 -2.80 -9.64 -2.54
N ASP A 204 -1.84 -9.43 -3.44
CA ASP A 204 -1.55 -10.35 -4.56
C ASP A 204 -0.12 -10.86 -4.59
N SER A 205 0.80 -10.27 -3.84
CA SER A 205 2.23 -10.47 -3.99
C SER A 205 2.99 -10.73 -2.67
N TYR A 206 4.29 -10.97 -2.79
CA TYR A 206 5.19 -11.17 -1.64
C TYR A 206 5.28 -9.95 -0.74
N THR A 207 5.17 -8.75 -1.29
CA THR A 207 5.21 -7.49 -0.54
C THR A 207 4.01 -7.31 0.38
N ASP A 208 2.93 -8.09 0.16
CA ASP A 208 1.73 -8.09 1.00
C ASP A 208 1.76 -9.12 2.13
N LYS A 209 2.78 -9.98 2.18
CA LYS A 209 2.92 -10.95 3.26
C LYS A 209 2.79 -10.34 4.67
N PRO A 210 3.41 -9.17 4.98
CA PRO A 210 3.21 -8.50 6.26
C PRO A 210 1.77 -8.06 6.51
N LEU A 211 1.08 -7.50 5.49
CA LEU A 211 -0.34 -7.16 5.53
C LEU A 211 -1.19 -8.38 5.87
N LEU A 212 -1.02 -9.46 5.10
CA LEU A 212 -1.79 -10.69 5.23
C LEU A 212 -1.57 -11.38 6.59
N LYS A 213 -0.38 -11.32 7.17
CA LYS A 213 -0.08 -11.83 8.52
C LYS A 213 -0.67 -10.99 9.66
N ALA A 214 -1.09 -9.76 9.38
CA ALA A 214 -1.56 -8.83 10.41
C ALA A 214 -3.07 -8.80 10.61
N VAL A 215 -3.83 -9.57 9.82
CA VAL A 215 -5.30 -9.56 9.81
C VAL A 215 -5.90 -10.89 10.23
N ASP A 216 -7.18 -10.88 10.62
CA ASP A 216 -7.90 -12.10 11.04
C ASP A 216 -8.27 -13.00 9.85
N THR A 217 -8.54 -12.40 8.69
CA THR A 217 -8.90 -13.13 7.46
C THR A 217 -7.99 -12.67 6.32
N PRO A 218 -6.87 -13.37 6.08
CA PRO A 218 -5.97 -13.08 4.98
C PRO A 218 -6.50 -13.65 3.67
N ILE A 219 -6.46 -12.86 2.61
CA ILE A 219 -6.94 -13.20 1.27
C ILE A 219 -5.87 -12.87 0.24
N LEU A 220 -5.44 -13.87 -0.50
CA LEU A 220 -4.52 -13.72 -1.62
C LEU A 220 -5.31 -13.69 -2.92
N VAL A 221 -5.24 -12.56 -3.61
CA VAL A 221 -5.84 -12.38 -4.92
C VAL A 221 -4.95 -13.05 -5.98
N LYS A 222 -5.55 -13.58 -7.01
CA LYS A 222 -4.82 -14.24 -8.09
C LYS A 222 -4.11 -13.23 -8.98
N GLY A 223 -2.89 -13.51 -9.33
CA GLY A 223 -2.17 -12.70 -10.32
C GLY A 223 -2.72 -12.88 -11.75
N TYR A 224 -2.47 -11.92 -12.62
CA TYR A 224 -2.88 -11.95 -14.03
C TYR A 224 -2.13 -13.02 -14.87
N ASN A 225 -1.08 -13.62 -14.32
CA ASN A 225 -0.42 -14.80 -14.89
C ASN A 225 -1.18 -16.13 -14.59
N GLY A 226 -2.34 -16.04 -13.95
CA GLY A 226 -3.15 -17.18 -13.57
C GLY A 226 -2.69 -17.94 -12.33
N LYS A 227 -1.67 -17.45 -11.61
CA LYS A 227 -1.09 -18.09 -10.42
C LYS A 227 -1.26 -17.21 -9.19
N TRP A 228 -1.19 -17.81 -8.02
CA TRP A 228 -1.05 -17.09 -6.75
C TRP A 228 0.42 -17.02 -6.36
N ALA A 229 0.82 -15.99 -5.63
CA ALA A 229 2.13 -15.95 -4.99
C ALA A 229 2.22 -17.08 -3.93
N GLU A 230 3.38 -17.70 -3.83
CA GLU A 230 3.64 -18.73 -2.81
C GLU A 230 3.99 -18.05 -1.49
N LEU A 231 3.01 -17.96 -0.59
CA LEU A 231 3.14 -17.27 0.69
C LEU A 231 2.89 -18.23 1.86
N ASP A 232 3.82 -18.24 2.81
CA ASP A 232 3.61 -18.87 4.11
C ASP A 232 2.82 -17.91 5.03
N VAL A 233 1.48 -18.02 4.96
CA VAL A 233 0.51 -17.29 5.79
C VAL A 233 -0.56 -18.27 6.27
N LYS A 234 -0.77 -18.32 7.57
CA LYS A 234 -1.76 -19.20 8.18
C LYS A 234 -3.18 -18.82 7.74
N ASN A 235 -4.02 -19.81 7.44
CA ASN A 235 -5.43 -19.64 7.02
C ASN A 235 -5.63 -18.75 5.79
N LEU A 236 -4.65 -18.71 4.89
CA LEU A 236 -4.71 -17.91 3.67
C LEU A 236 -5.80 -18.42 2.72
N TYR A 237 -6.77 -17.57 2.42
CA TYR A 237 -7.77 -17.83 1.39
C TYR A 237 -7.26 -17.40 0.01
N HIS A 238 -7.39 -18.27 -0.97
CA HIS A 238 -7.03 -18.00 -2.37
C HIS A 238 -8.27 -17.59 -3.16
N ALA A 239 -8.42 -16.33 -3.50
CA ALA A 239 -9.49 -15.84 -4.36
C ALA A 239 -9.33 -16.40 -5.79
N LYS A 240 -10.42 -16.82 -6.43
CA LYS A 240 -10.37 -17.45 -7.75
C LYS A 240 -10.13 -16.46 -8.89
N GLY A 241 -10.70 -15.27 -8.77
CA GLY A 241 -10.52 -14.18 -9.72
C GLY A 241 -9.16 -13.49 -9.58
N ALA A 242 -8.70 -12.83 -10.65
CA ALA A 242 -7.53 -11.97 -10.65
C ALA A 242 -7.93 -10.51 -10.38
N GLY A 243 -7.05 -9.76 -9.72
CA GLY A 243 -7.24 -8.32 -9.50
C GLY A 243 -8.60 -7.98 -8.86
N PRO A 244 -9.26 -6.89 -9.28
CA PRO A 244 -10.52 -6.42 -8.69
C PRO A 244 -11.66 -7.44 -8.75
N LYS A 245 -11.65 -8.38 -9.70
CA LYS A 245 -12.61 -9.49 -9.76
C LYS A 245 -12.44 -10.45 -8.57
N GLY A 246 -11.20 -10.86 -8.28
CA GLY A 246 -10.89 -11.70 -7.12
C GLY A 246 -11.16 -10.99 -5.80
N TRP A 247 -10.83 -9.70 -5.74
CA TRP A 247 -11.16 -8.84 -4.62
C TRP A 247 -12.66 -8.81 -4.33
N ALA A 248 -13.48 -8.51 -5.35
CA ALA A 248 -14.93 -8.46 -5.23
C ALA A 248 -15.54 -9.81 -4.82
N GLU A 249 -15.08 -10.91 -5.41
CA GLU A 249 -15.49 -12.27 -5.04
C GLU A 249 -15.26 -12.55 -3.55
N ALA A 250 -14.07 -12.21 -3.06
CA ALA A 250 -13.68 -12.49 -1.69
C ALA A 250 -14.49 -11.62 -0.70
N ILE A 251 -14.67 -10.34 -1.00
CA ILE A 251 -15.49 -9.47 -0.14
C ILE A 251 -16.95 -9.89 -0.10
N LYS A 252 -17.55 -10.25 -1.23
CA LYS A 252 -18.93 -10.81 -1.24
C LYS A 252 -19.03 -12.05 -0.35
N LYS A 253 -18.03 -12.93 -0.37
CA LYS A 253 -18.01 -14.15 0.42
C LYS A 253 -17.87 -13.91 1.93
N PHE A 254 -16.91 -13.10 2.34
CA PHE A 254 -16.51 -13.00 3.75
C PHE A 254 -17.16 -11.84 4.51
N VAL A 255 -17.65 -10.83 3.80
CA VAL A 255 -18.19 -9.61 4.39
C VAL A 255 -19.69 -9.48 4.14
N LEU A 256 -20.11 -9.51 2.87
CA LEU A 256 -21.50 -9.20 2.51
C LEU A 256 -22.45 -10.40 2.69
N LYS A 257 -22.05 -11.61 2.28
CA LYS A 257 -22.90 -12.81 2.41
C LYS A 257 -22.74 -13.54 3.75
N GLY A 258 -21.64 -13.34 4.47
CA GLY A 258 -21.33 -14.03 5.72
C GLY A 258 -21.54 -13.22 6.99
N GLY A 259 -21.91 -11.94 6.89
CA GLY A 259 -21.81 -10.99 7.98
C GLY A 259 -23.05 -10.19 8.38
N ILE A 260 -24.16 -10.35 7.67
CA ILE A 260 -25.43 -9.70 8.10
C ILE A 260 -26.32 -10.79 8.70
N LYS A 261 -26.03 -11.19 9.91
CA LYS A 261 -26.93 -11.84 10.85
C LYS A 261 -26.86 -11.09 12.17
#